data_05b513435f694ee547458b4d31482998
#
_entry.id   05b513435f694ee547458b4d31482998
#
_cell.length_a   1.000
_cell.length_b   1.000
_cell.length_c   1.000
_cell.angle_alpha   90.00
_cell.angle_beta   90.00
_cell.angle_gamma   90.00
#
_symmetry.space_group_name_H-M   'P 1'
#
loop_
_entity.id
_entity.type
_entity.pdbx_description
1 polymer ?
#
loop_
_entity_poly.entity_id
_entity_poly.type
_entity_poly.pdbx_seq_one_letter_code
_entity_poly.pdbx_strand_id
1 'polypeptide(L)'
;DKELIPIMSEMEACSVAKVVAPDINKSALNFYTDYETNEIFWSLSRIKMIGAKAVDWIINERNKNGEFTSIVNFIERVFKYKLKKYQYWDDPDNEDEVQRCPVNARHVLNLILAGCFDKIEHAYSVVERYAIVEKAAECLGFEIKQKDFPEDLRGKHYFWSQQQIKVSGLGAIDYKRIYDNSAIKDQIRGRASYSSLKDTLSDDKDGRKVAVAATIVEIEEKKFTSKKTGEQETFCKLTLQQNNDMGELVIWPEEYRNARGLLQGAKNKLILCMALCRYSEYIGHNNLQMTRNNLIEII
;
A
#
# COMPACT_ATOMS: atom_id res chain seq x y z
N ASP A 1 -0.26 3.91 -15.34
CA ASP A 1 0.45 3.48 -14.12
C ASP A 1 0.87 1.99 -14.20
N LYS A 2 0.13 1.12 -14.93
CA LYS A 2 0.51 -0.30 -15.09
C LYS A 2 1.81 -0.52 -15.86
N GLU A 3 2.21 0.43 -16.72
CA GLU A 3 3.45 0.35 -17.51
C GLU A 3 4.65 0.92 -16.75
N LEU A 4 4.43 1.80 -15.80
CA LEU A 4 5.51 2.49 -15.08
C LEU A 4 6.20 1.56 -14.06
N ILE A 5 5.43 0.73 -13.35
CA ILE A 5 5.96 -0.16 -12.31
C ILE A 5 6.97 -1.19 -12.86
N PRO A 6 6.70 -1.87 -14.00
CA PRO A 6 7.69 -2.75 -14.62
C PRO A 6 8.99 -2.03 -15.00
N ILE A 7 8.88 -0.83 -15.58
CA ILE A 7 10.06 -0.02 -15.95
C ILE A 7 10.89 0.33 -14.71
N MET A 8 10.25 0.72 -13.61
CA MET A 8 10.94 1.02 -12.35
C MET A 8 11.66 -0.20 -11.78
N SER A 9 11.00 -1.36 -11.80
CA SER A 9 11.60 -2.62 -11.33
C SER A 9 12.81 -3.02 -12.18
N GLU A 10 12.76 -2.76 -13.49
CA GLU A 10 13.87 -3.01 -14.39
C GLU A 10 15.04 -2.04 -14.14
N MET A 11 14.75 -0.75 -13.93
CA MET A 11 15.75 0.25 -13.58
C MET A 11 16.47 -0.08 -12.27
N GLU A 12 15.73 -0.52 -11.24
CA GLU A 12 16.32 -0.96 -9.98
C GLU A 12 17.15 -2.24 -10.14
N ALA A 13 16.65 -3.21 -10.90
CA ALA A 13 17.37 -4.46 -11.18
C ALA A 13 18.68 -4.23 -11.94
N CYS A 14 18.70 -3.24 -12.84
CA CYS A 14 19.90 -2.84 -13.58
C CYS A 14 20.82 -1.88 -12.78
N SER A 15 20.46 -1.52 -11.55
CA SER A 15 21.18 -0.56 -10.70
C SER A 15 21.41 0.80 -11.37
N VAL A 16 20.52 1.21 -12.27
CA VAL A 16 20.62 2.48 -12.99
C VAL A 16 20.20 3.66 -12.11
N ALA A 17 19.06 3.51 -11.41
CA ALA A 17 18.57 4.49 -10.47
C ALA A 17 17.59 3.82 -9.47
N LYS A 18 17.48 4.40 -8.28
CA LYS A 18 16.53 3.94 -7.25
C LYS A 18 15.33 4.89 -7.22
N VAL A 19 14.14 4.35 -7.40
CA VAL A 19 12.91 5.11 -7.20
C VAL A 19 12.58 5.18 -5.71
N VAL A 20 12.43 6.39 -5.19
CA VAL A 20 12.17 6.64 -3.78
C VAL A 20 10.81 7.31 -3.56
N ALA A 21 10.28 7.15 -2.35
CA ALA A 21 9.05 7.79 -1.94
C ALA A 21 9.12 9.33 -2.14
N PRO A 22 7.97 9.98 -2.32
CA PRO A 22 7.96 11.43 -2.42
C PRO A 22 8.46 12.08 -1.13
N ASP A 23 9.25 13.14 -1.28
CA ASP A 23 9.79 13.96 -0.19
C ASP A 23 9.30 15.38 -0.37
N ILE A 24 8.74 16.00 0.67
CA ILE A 24 8.17 17.35 0.60
C ILE A 24 9.22 18.41 0.23
N ASN A 25 10.49 18.17 0.56
CA ASN A 25 11.60 19.07 0.29
C ASN A 25 12.32 18.78 -1.02
N LYS A 26 12.16 17.61 -1.63
CA LYS A 26 12.86 17.21 -2.86
C LYS A 26 11.93 17.07 -4.05
N SER A 27 10.79 16.42 -3.88
CA SER A 27 9.86 16.13 -4.97
C SER A 27 9.32 17.38 -5.66
N ALA A 28 9.03 17.24 -6.94
CA ALA A 28 8.56 18.30 -7.81
C ALA A 28 7.19 17.97 -8.45
N LEU A 29 6.72 18.80 -9.38
CA LEU A 29 5.52 18.56 -10.16
C LEU A 29 5.64 17.27 -10.97
N ASN A 30 6.82 17.03 -11.54
CA ASN A 30 7.18 15.80 -12.24
C ASN A 30 8.17 14.99 -11.40
N PHE A 31 8.61 13.83 -11.89
CA PHE A 31 9.71 13.10 -11.28
C PHE A 31 10.96 13.98 -11.21
N TYR A 32 11.63 13.93 -10.09
CA TYR A 32 12.89 14.66 -9.88
C TYR A 32 14.02 13.65 -9.71
N THR A 33 15.07 13.78 -10.50
CA THR A 33 16.27 12.94 -10.41
C THR A 33 17.36 13.69 -9.68
N ASP A 34 17.81 13.12 -8.57
CA ASP A 34 19.01 13.54 -7.87
C ASP A 34 20.19 12.74 -8.42
N TYR A 35 21.02 13.38 -9.22
CA TYR A 35 22.16 12.73 -9.88
C TYR A 35 23.32 12.43 -8.91
N GLU A 36 23.37 13.06 -7.76
CA GLU A 36 24.41 12.81 -6.76
C GLU A 36 24.14 11.49 -6.02
N THR A 37 22.87 11.20 -5.74
CA THR A 37 22.44 9.99 -5.03
C THR A 37 21.92 8.89 -5.96
N ASN A 38 21.77 9.18 -7.28
CA ASN A 38 21.08 8.32 -8.24
C ASN A 38 19.65 7.92 -7.79
N GLU A 39 18.96 8.86 -7.16
CA GLU A 39 17.58 8.67 -6.70
C GLU A 39 16.60 9.41 -7.61
N ILE A 40 15.47 8.76 -7.91
CA ILE A 40 14.33 9.36 -8.61
C ILE A 40 13.22 9.55 -7.60
N PHE A 41 12.98 10.79 -7.20
CA PHE A 41 11.91 11.13 -6.29
C PHE A 41 10.56 11.10 -6.99
N TRP A 42 9.60 10.42 -6.36
CA TRP A 42 8.23 10.35 -6.86
C TRP A 42 7.60 11.73 -6.93
N SER A 43 6.86 11.98 -8.02
CA SER A 43 6.20 13.26 -8.28
C SER A 43 5.08 13.55 -7.27
N LEU A 44 4.99 14.79 -6.79
CA LEU A 44 3.88 15.23 -5.93
C LEU A 44 2.53 15.23 -6.68
N SER A 45 2.53 15.50 -8.00
CA SER A 45 1.30 15.50 -8.79
C SER A 45 0.70 14.10 -9.02
N ARG A 46 1.48 13.05 -8.78
CA ARG A 46 1.01 11.66 -8.81
C ARG A 46 0.28 11.24 -7.54
N ILE A 47 0.36 12.05 -6.49
CA ILE A 47 -0.37 11.79 -5.26
C ILE A 47 -1.84 12.15 -5.47
N LYS A 48 -2.71 11.23 -5.12
CA LYS A 48 -4.16 11.34 -5.33
C LYS A 48 -4.73 12.65 -4.80
N MET A 49 -5.53 13.32 -5.63
CA MET A 49 -6.17 14.61 -5.39
C MET A 49 -5.23 15.83 -5.35
N ILE A 50 -3.93 15.67 -5.51
CA ILE A 50 -2.99 16.78 -5.51
C ILE A 50 -2.78 17.25 -6.95
N GLY A 51 -3.41 18.37 -7.30
CA GLY A 51 -3.28 18.97 -8.62
C GLY A 51 -2.09 19.93 -8.73
N ALA A 52 -1.71 20.27 -9.96
CA ALA A 52 -0.55 21.13 -10.27
C ALA A 52 -0.52 22.43 -9.46
N LYS A 53 -1.67 23.12 -9.33
CA LYS A 53 -1.75 24.38 -8.55
C LYS A 53 -1.33 24.20 -7.08
N ALA A 54 -1.69 23.07 -6.45
CA ALA A 54 -1.29 22.78 -5.08
C ALA A 54 0.20 22.45 -4.99
N VAL A 55 0.74 21.71 -5.97
CA VAL A 55 2.16 21.41 -6.05
C VAL A 55 2.98 22.68 -6.27
N ASP A 56 2.61 23.52 -7.23
CA ASP A 56 3.30 24.80 -7.51
C ASP A 56 3.30 25.70 -6.28
N TRP A 57 2.18 25.75 -5.54
CA TRP A 57 2.10 26.52 -4.29
C TRP A 57 3.10 26.03 -3.24
N ILE A 58 3.20 24.71 -3.05
CA ILE A 58 4.15 24.09 -2.11
C ILE A 58 5.60 24.36 -2.53
N ILE A 59 5.91 24.17 -3.82
CA ILE A 59 7.23 24.38 -4.36
C ILE A 59 7.65 25.84 -4.27
N ASN A 60 6.78 26.78 -4.61
CA ASN A 60 7.05 28.21 -4.51
C ASN A 60 7.31 28.65 -3.07
N GLU A 61 6.51 28.12 -2.11
CA GLU A 61 6.74 28.40 -0.68
C GLU A 61 8.11 27.89 -0.23
N ARG A 62 8.46 26.65 -0.63
CA ARG A 62 9.75 26.03 -0.34
C ARG A 62 10.92 26.83 -0.95
N ASN A 63 10.81 27.20 -2.22
CA ASN A 63 11.87 27.92 -2.94
C ASN A 63 12.10 29.32 -2.37
N LYS A 64 11.02 29.99 -1.91
CA LYS A 64 11.09 31.35 -1.36
C LYS A 64 11.63 31.39 0.07
N ASN A 65 11.24 30.43 0.90
CA ASN A 65 11.45 30.47 2.35
C ASN A 65 12.28 29.28 2.89
N GLY A 66 12.91 28.50 2.02
CA GLY A 66 13.74 27.35 2.38
C GLY A 66 12.94 26.07 2.65
N GLU A 67 13.67 25.01 2.97
CA GLU A 67 13.09 23.69 3.26
C GLU A 67 12.12 23.73 4.45
N PHE A 68 11.13 22.81 4.44
CA PHE A 68 10.26 22.59 5.57
C PHE A 68 10.97 21.75 6.63
N THR A 69 10.83 22.12 7.88
CA THR A 69 11.52 21.46 9.01
C THR A 69 10.63 20.49 9.78
N SER A 70 9.31 20.62 9.65
CA SER A 70 8.31 19.74 10.27
C SER A 70 6.97 19.86 9.57
N ILE A 71 6.03 18.95 9.86
CA ILE A 71 4.63 19.08 9.41
C ILE A 71 3.96 20.34 9.92
N VAL A 72 4.26 20.76 11.16
CA VAL A 72 3.73 22.00 11.75
C VAL A 72 4.25 23.21 10.98
N ASN A 73 5.56 23.28 10.74
CA ASN A 73 6.18 24.34 9.95
C ASN A 73 5.60 24.40 8.51
N PHE A 74 5.38 23.24 7.88
CA PHE A 74 4.72 23.15 6.58
C PHE A 74 3.32 23.76 6.63
N ILE A 75 2.49 23.35 7.60
CA ILE A 75 1.11 23.84 7.73
C ILE A 75 1.08 25.35 7.99
N GLU A 76 1.87 25.84 8.91
CA GLU A 76 1.94 27.27 9.23
C GLU A 76 2.31 28.12 8.00
N ARG A 77 3.29 27.68 7.23
CA ARG A 77 3.76 28.41 6.05
C ARG A 77 2.81 28.32 4.87
N VAL A 78 2.35 27.10 4.55
CA VAL A 78 1.47 26.85 3.38
C VAL A 78 0.09 27.48 3.60
N PHE A 79 -0.43 27.47 4.83
CA PHE A 79 -1.74 28.01 5.16
C PHE A 79 -1.70 29.45 5.71
N LYS A 80 -0.54 30.09 5.73
CA LYS A 80 -0.32 31.45 6.27
C LYS A 80 -1.39 32.46 5.84
N TYR A 81 -1.80 32.42 4.59
CA TYR A 81 -2.82 33.33 4.05
C TYR A 81 -4.26 33.00 4.52
N LYS A 82 -4.54 31.74 4.89
CA LYS A 82 -5.83 31.38 5.50
C LYS A 82 -5.94 31.88 6.94
N LEU A 83 -4.85 31.80 7.70
CA LEU A 83 -4.80 32.21 9.11
C LEU A 83 -4.89 33.74 9.24
N LYS A 84 -4.30 34.50 8.33
CA LYS A 84 -4.37 35.95 8.31
C LYS A 84 -5.76 36.51 7.97
N LYS A 85 -6.58 35.82 7.20
CA LYS A 85 -7.91 36.29 6.80
C LYS A 85 -8.87 36.46 7.95
N TYR A 86 -8.68 35.79 9.07
CA TYR A 86 -9.49 36.01 10.28
C TYR A 86 -9.08 37.28 11.07
N GLN A 87 -7.91 37.88 10.79
CA GLN A 87 -7.42 39.08 11.48
C GLN A 87 -7.63 40.37 10.68
N TYR A 88 -7.97 40.32 9.38
CA TYR A 88 -8.02 41.49 8.50
C TYR A 88 -9.37 41.69 7.79
N TRP A 89 -10.48 41.34 8.43
CA TRP A 89 -11.82 41.63 7.88
C TRP A 89 -12.24 43.10 7.93
N ASP A 90 -11.47 43.98 8.57
CA ASP A 90 -11.80 45.38 8.78
C ASP A 90 -10.95 46.38 7.96
N ASP A 91 -10.18 45.92 6.96
CA ASP A 91 -9.42 46.84 6.08
C ASP A 91 -10.02 46.80 4.65
N PRO A 92 -10.91 47.78 4.30
CA PRO A 92 -11.56 47.86 3.01
C PRO A 92 -10.62 48.27 1.86
N ASP A 93 -9.40 48.74 2.13
CA ASP A 93 -8.46 49.29 1.12
C ASP A 93 -7.40 48.30 0.67
N ASN A 94 -7.46 47.05 1.08
CA ASN A 94 -6.48 46.03 0.66
C ASN A 94 -6.98 45.30 -0.62
N GLU A 95 -6.78 45.93 -1.75
CA GLU A 95 -7.07 45.39 -3.12
C GLU A 95 -6.05 44.32 -3.60
N ASP A 96 -5.13 43.89 -2.77
CA ASP A 96 -4.27 42.74 -3.10
C ASP A 96 -5.14 41.50 -3.28
N GLU A 97 -5.20 40.98 -4.51
CA GLU A 97 -5.80 39.68 -4.81
C GLU A 97 -5.28 38.64 -3.85
N VAL A 98 -6.02 38.40 -2.78
CA VAL A 98 -5.67 37.37 -1.77
C VAL A 98 -5.75 36.02 -2.44
N GLN A 99 -4.64 35.63 -3.02
CA GLN A 99 -4.50 34.34 -3.69
C GLN A 99 -4.89 33.22 -2.72
N ARG A 100 -6.03 32.56 -2.98
CA ARG A 100 -6.53 31.51 -2.08
C ARG A 100 -5.58 30.32 -2.13
N CYS A 101 -5.08 29.90 -0.97
CA CYS A 101 -4.27 28.70 -0.84
C CYS A 101 -5.01 27.50 -1.47
N PRO A 102 -4.45 26.86 -2.49
CA PRO A 102 -5.07 25.72 -3.17
C PRO A 102 -4.93 24.41 -2.39
N VAL A 103 -4.11 24.42 -1.32
CA VAL A 103 -3.91 23.25 -0.44
C VAL A 103 -5.02 23.19 0.61
N ASN A 104 -5.49 22.00 0.93
CA ASN A 104 -6.48 21.75 1.97
C ASN A 104 -6.07 20.56 2.86
N ALA A 105 -6.82 20.31 3.93
CA ALA A 105 -6.54 19.24 4.88
C ALA A 105 -6.46 17.85 4.21
N ARG A 106 -7.28 17.59 3.19
CA ARG A 106 -7.23 16.30 2.45
C ARG A 106 -5.94 16.14 1.66
N HIS A 107 -5.41 17.23 1.09
CA HIS A 107 -4.11 17.21 0.43
C HIS A 107 -3.00 16.89 1.44
N VAL A 108 -3.01 17.54 2.61
CA VAL A 108 -2.04 17.27 3.69
C VAL A 108 -2.08 15.81 4.12
N LEU A 109 -3.27 15.27 4.33
CA LEU A 109 -3.45 13.87 4.68
C LEU A 109 -2.87 12.92 3.61
N ASN A 110 -3.15 13.17 2.34
CA ASN A 110 -2.63 12.33 1.25
C ASN A 110 -1.09 12.45 1.11
N LEU A 111 -0.50 13.63 1.38
CA LEU A 111 0.95 13.81 1.45
C LEU A 111 1.56 12.99 2.59
N ILE A 112 0.93 12.98 3.77
CA ILE A 112 1.38 12.15 4.91
C ILE A 112 1.30 10.67 4.54
N LEU A 113 0.17 10.21 4.01
CA LEU A 113 -0.03 8.81 3.61
C LEU A 113 0.95 8.37 2.53
N ALA A 114 1.34 9.26 1.62
CA ALA A 114 2.35 9.01 0.60
C ALA A 114 3.78 8.95 1.16
N GLY A 115 4.03 9.43 2.39
CA GLY A 115 5.34 9.46 3.04
C GLY A 115 6.16 10.72 2.82
N CYS A 116 5.53 11.81 2.32
CA CYS A 116 6.25 13.06 2.00
C CYS A 116 6.95 13.70 3.21
N PHE A 117 6.50 13.41 4.41
CA PHE A 117 7.02 14.00 5.65
C PHE A 117 7.91 13.05 6.45
N ASP A 118 8.05 11.78 6.03
CA ASP A 118 8.75 10.76 6.82
C ASP A 118 10.15 11.20 7.22
N LYS A 119 10.89 11.82 6.30
CA LYS A 119 12.27 12.26 6.53
C LYS A 119 12.36 13.39 7.56
N ILE A 120 11.53 14.41 7.43
CA ILE A 120 11.58 15.59 8.31
C ILE A 120 10.92 15.34 9.68
N GLU A 121 10.04 14.36 9.79
CA GLU A 121 9.43 13.92 11.05
C GLU A 121 10.16 12.72 11.68
N HIS A 122 11.27 12.27 11.07
CA HIS A 122 12.06 11.11 11.52
C HIS A 122 11.22 9.84 11.68
N ALA A 123 10.24 9.63 10.80
CA ALA A 123 9.41 8.44 10.78
C ALA A 123 10.18 7.29 10.08
N TYR A 124 10.82 6.46 10.87
CA TYR A 124 11.60 5.30 10.38
C TYR A 124 10.71 4.11 10.01
N SER A 125 9.45 4.19 10.36
CA SER A 125 8.44 3.16 10.09
C SER A 125 7.13 3.81 9.64
N VAL A 126 6.48 3.18 8.64
CA VAL A 126 5.20 3.67 8.12
C VAL A 126 4.09 3.78 9.18
N VAL A 127 4.17 3.03 10.28
CA VAL A 127 3.19 3.12 11.38
C VAL A 127 3.32 4.41 12.18
N GLU A 128 4.50 5.04 12.17
CA GLU A 128 4.76 6.31 12.86
C GLU A 128 4.06 7.49 12.17
N ARG A 129 3.60 7.31 10.94
CA ARG A 129 2.80 8.31 10.22
C ARG A 129 1.50 8.66 10.93
N TYR A 130 0.99 7.77 11.80
CA TYR A 130 -0.20 8.11 12.58
C TYR A 130 0.03 9.33 13.48
N ALA A 131 1.18 9.41 14.13
CA ALA A 131 1.55 10.58 14.94
C ALA A 131 1.64 11.87 14.11
N ILE A 132 2.08 11.77 12.83
CA ILE A 132 2.10 12.91 11.91
C ILE A 132 0.67 13.34 11.56
N VAL A 133 -0.25 12.37 11.38
CA VAL A 133 -1.68 12.66 11.15
C VAL A 133 -2.30 13.39 12.35
N GLU A 134 -1.98 12.96 13.58
CA GLU A 134 -2.47 13.61 14.80
C GLU A 134 -1.99 15.05 14.90
N LYS A 135 -0.70 15.31 14.68
CA LYS A 135 -0.15 16.68 14.64
C LYS A 135 -0.84 17.55 13.58
N ALA A 136 -1.05 17.00 12.37
CA ALA A 136 -1.72 17.73 11.30
C ALA A 136 -3.19 18.02 11.63
N ALA A 137 -3.88 17.07 12.26
CA ALA A 137 -5.27 17.22 12.67
C ALA A 137 -5.44 18.32 13.72
N GLU A 138 -4.54 18.37 14.70
CA GLU A 138 -4.48 19.41 15.71
C GLU A 138 -4.26 20.80 15.08
N CYS A 139 -3.26 20.94 14.20
CA CYS A 139 -2.94 22.21 13.56
C CYS A 139 -4.04 22.72 12.62
N LEU A 140 -4.74 21.84 11.92
CA LEU A 140 -5.75 22.20 10.92
C LEU A 140 -7.19 22.11 11.45
N GLY A 141 -7.38 21.65 12.69
CA GLY A 141 -8.67 21.54 13.34
C GLY A 141 -9.64 20.56 12.66
N PHE A 142 -9.16 19.43 12.12
CA PHE A 142 -10.03 18.40 11.57
C PHE A 142 -10.09 17.15 12.45
N GLU A 143 -11.24 16.49 12.43
CA GLU A 143 -11.44 15.23 13.15
C GLU A 143 -10.84 14.04 12.39
N ILE A 144 -10.07 13.22 13.10
CA ILE A 144 -9.57 11.93 12.59
C ILE A 144 -10.70 10.90 12.70
N LYS A 145 -11.29 10.53 11.56
CA LYS A 145 -12.39 9.57 11.55
C LYS A 145 -11.88 8.15 11.76
N GLN A 146 -12.45 7.45 12.71
CA GLN A 146 -12.09 6.06 13.02
C GLN A 146 -12.22 5.12 11.81
N LYS A 147 -13.18 5.36 10.91
CA LYS A 147 -13.31 4.59 9.66
C LYS A 147 -12.12 4.73 8.70
N ASP A 148 -11.40 5.87 8.75
CA ASP A 148 -10.23 6.12 7.91
C ASP A 148 -8.95 5.56 8.57
N PHE A 149 -8.92 5.49 9.91
CA PHE A 149 -7.82 4.98 10.73
C PHE A 149 -8.34 4.09 11.87
N PRO A 150 -8.79 2.86 11.58
CA PRO A 150 -9.27 1.93 12.60
C PRO A 150 -8.20 1.66 13.66
N GLU A 151 -8.58 1.65 14.92
CA GLU A 151 -7.64 1.56 16.04
C GLU A 151 -6.80 0.28 16.02
N ASP A 152 -7.41 -0.85 15.66
CA ASP A 152 -6.76 -2.14 15.51
C ASP A 152 -5.76 -2.21 14.34
N LEU A 153 -5.87 -1.29 13.37
CA LEU A 153 -5.00 -1.22 12.19
C LEU A 153 -3.88 -0.18 12.29
N ARG A 154 -3.94 0.77 13.23
CA ARG A 154 -2.96 1.86 13.37
C ARG A 154 -1.53 1.35 13.56
N GLY A 155 -1.34 0.26 14.30
CA GLY A 155 -0.05 -0.41 14.50
C GLY A 155 0.34 -1.40 13.42
N LYS A 156 -0.43 -1.57 12.36
CA LYS A 156 -0.19 -2.59 11.34
C LYS A 156 0.52 -2.00 10.12
N HIS A 157 1.72 -2.49 9.83
CA HIS A 157 2.51 -2.05 8.66
C HIS A 157 1.74 -2.16 7.35
N TYR A 158 1.04 -3.28 7.11
CA TYR A 158 0.32 -3.51 5.88
C TYR A 158 -0.76 -2.45 5.62
N PHE A 159 -1.45 -1.98 6.66
CA PHE A 159 -2.46 -0.93 6.53
C PHE A 159 -1.84 0.34 5.95
N TRP A 160 -0.73 0.80 6.51
CA TRP A 160 -0.04 2.01 6.03
C TRP A 160 0.56 1.83 4.64
N SER A 161 1.13 0.66 4.34
CA SER A 161 1.63 0.34 3.00
C SER A 161 0.50 0.34 1.98
N GLN A 162 -0.66 -0.22 2.30
CA GLN A 162 -1.84 -0.13 1.43
C GLN A 162 -2.33 1.30 1.24
N GLN A 163 -2.36 2.13 2.29
CA GLN A 163 -2.72 3.55 2.16
C GLN A 163 -1.72 4.29 1.27
N GLN A 164 -0.43 4.05 1.42
CA GLN A 164 0.60 4.63 0.55
C GLN A 164 0.38 4.27 -0.91
N ILE A 165 0.22 3.00 -1.23
CA ILE A 165 -0.06 2.51 -2.59
C ILE A 165 -1.34 3.15 -3.14
N LYS A 166 -2.39 3.23 -2.33
CA LYS A 166 -3.69 3.79 -2.72
C LYS A 166 -3.61 5.27 -3.09
N VAL A 167 -2.75 6.05 -2.42
CA VAL A 167 -2.66 7.51 -2.66
C VAL A 167 -1.57 7.90 -3.62
N SER A 168 -0.47 7.16 -3.70
CA SER A 168 0.69 7.51 -4.55
C SER A 168 0.90 6.56 -5.73
N GLY A 169 0.33 5.35 -5.69
CA GLY A 169 0.65 4.27 -6.64
C GLY A 169 2.04 3.66 -6.42
N LEU A 170 2.80 4.17 -5.43
CA LEU A 170 4.14 3.72 -5.10
C LEU A 170 4.16 3.04 -3.74
N GLY A 171 4.95 1.99 -3.63
CA GLY A 171 5.17 1.23 -2.40
C GLY A 171 5.00 -0.26 -2.62
N ALA A 172 5.46 -1.02 -1.66
CA ALA A 172 5.32 -2.46 -1.62
C ALA A 172 4.84 -2.89 -0.23
N ILE A 173 4.05 -3.95 -0.19
CA ILE A 173 3.67 -4.60 1.05
C ILE A 173 4.76 -5.61 1.39
N ASP A 174 5.33 -5.52 2.58
CA ASP A 174 6.25 -6.54 3.09
C ASP A 174 5.46 -7.75 3.62
N TYR A 175 5.05 -8.60 2.71
CA TYR A 175 4.26 -9.80 3.00
C TYR A 175 5.03 -10.79 3.89
N LYS A 176 6.37 -10.85 3.75
CA LYS A 176 7.20 -11.69 4.61
C LYS A 176 7.14 -11.21 6.06
N ARG A 177 7.27 -9.92 6.30
CA ARG A 177 7.16 -9.33 7.63
C ARG A 177 5.77 -9.56 8.24
N ILE A 178 4.71 -9.45 7.42
CA ILE A 178 3.34 -9.74 7.88
C ILE A 178 3.25 -11.19 8.33
N TYR A 179 3.73 -12.13 7.51
CA TYR A 179 3.77 -13.55 7.86
C TYR A 179 4.60 -13.79 9.14
N ASP A 180 5.79 -13.16 9.24
CA ASP A 180 6.68 -13.33 10.38
C ASP A 180 6.06 -12.86 11.71
N ASN A 181 5.11 -11.94 11.67
CA ASN A 181 4.40 -11.41 12.84
C ASN A 181 2.95 -11.95 12.99
N SER A 182 2.56 -12.97 12.22
CA SER A 182 1.23 -13.55 12.26
C SER A 182 1.12 -14.72 13.23
N ALA A 183 -0.10 -14.97 13.74
CA ALA A 183 -0.37 -16.11 14.60
C ALA A 183 -0.25 -17.46 13.85
N ILE A 184 -0.53 -17.46 12.55
CA ILE A 184 -0.46 -18.67 11.72
C ILE A 184 0.98 -19.19 11.55
N LYS A 185 1.99 -18.32 11.65
CA LYS A 185 3.41 -18.73 11.55
C LYS A 185 3.75 -19.83 12.53
N ASP A 186 3.34 -19.68 13.79
CA ASP A 186 3.61 -20.69 14.83
C ASP A 186 2.91 -22.01 14.56
N GLN A 187 1.72 -21.96 13.97
CA GLN A 187 0.96 -23.16 13.58
C GLN A 187 1.59 -23.88 12.38
N ILE A 188 2.22 -23.12 11.46
CA ILE A 188 2.89 -23.63 10.25
C ILE A 188 4.32 -24.11 10.55
N ARG A 189 4.93 -23.64 11.66
CA ARG A 189 6.33 -23.86 11.99
C ARG A 189 6.74 -25.34 11.85
N GLY A 190 7.81 -25.55 11.07
CA GLY A 190 8.33 -26.90 10.78
C GLY A 190 7.53 -27.69 9.75
N ARG A 191 6.41 -27.18 9.22
CA ARG A 191 5.58 -27.83 8.20
C ARG A 191 5.76 -27.26 6.82
N ALA A 192 6.02 -25.94 6.73
CA ALA A 192 6.29 -25.23 5.49
C ALA A 192 7.19 -24.01 5.77
N SER A 193 7.95 -23.59 4.77
CA SER A 193 8.70 -22.33 4.78
C SER A 193 7.96 -21.26 4.01
N TYR A 194 8.15 -19.99 4.41
CA TYR A 194 7.62 -18.87 3.64
C TYR A 194 8.19 -18.86 2.23
N SER A 195 7.34 -18.60 1.24
CA SER A 195 7.72 -18.41 -0.16
C SER A 195 6.94 -17.22 -0.74
N SER A 196 7.59 -16.42 -1.58
CA SER A 196 6.87 -15.41 -2.37
C SER A 196 6.00 -16.05 -3.43
N LEU A 197 4.98 -15.36 -3.93
CA LEU A 197 4.17 -15.87 -5.06
C LEU A 197 5.05 -16.16 -6.27
N LYS A 198 5.99 -15.28 -6.58
CA LYS A 198 6.96 -15.46 -7.67
C LYS A 198 7.72 -16.78 -7.54
N ASP A 199 8.25 -17.06 -6.34
CA ASP A 199 9.01 -18.28 -6.09
C ASP A 199 8.13 -19.54 -6.19
N THR A 200 6.82 -19.44 -5.85
CA THR A 200 5.90 -20.58 -5.92
C THR A 200 5.58 -21.02 -7.34
N LEU A 201 5.75 -20.13 -8.32
CA LEU A 201 5.50 -20.43 -9.74
C LEU A 201 6.63 -21.22 -10.38
N SER A 202 7.79 -21.31 -9.74
CA SER A 202 8.97 -22.01 -10.23
C SER A 202 8.77 -23.53 -10.16
N ASP A 203 9.20 -24.24 -11.22
CA ASP A 203 9.01 -25.70 -11.36
C ASP A 203 9.70 -26.52 -10.26
N ASP A 204 10.80 -25.99 -9.69
CA ASP A 204 11.52 -26.63 -8.58
C ASP A 204 10.71 -26.69 -7.28
N LYS A 205 9.58 -26.02 -7.22
CA LYS A 205 8.65 -26.01 -6.07
C LYS A 205 7.54 -27.05 -6.16
N ASP A 206 7.37 -27.74 -7.28
CA ASP A 206 6.31 -28.76 -7.38
C ASP A 206 6.40 -29.79 -6.27
N GLY A 207 5.25 -30.13 -5.69
CA GLY A 207 5.14 -31.03 -4.55
C GLY A 207 5.56 -30.46 -3.20
N ARG A 208 6.06 -29.20 -3.12
CA ARG A 208 6.50 -28.60 -1.86
C ARG A 208 5.36 -27.88 -1.16
N LYS A 209 5.33 -28.00 0.17
CA LYS A 209 4.46 -27.18 1.02
C LYS A 209 5.12 -25.85 1.32
N VAL A 210 4.39 -24.79 1.10
CA VAL A 210 4.84 -23.41 1.30
C VAL A 210 3.87 -22.63 2.18
N ALA A 211 4.38 -21.65 2.90
CA ALA A 211 3.58 -20.65 3.56
C ALA A 211 3.56 -19.40 2.67
N VAL A 212 2.39 -18.86 2.38
CA VAL A 212 2.20 -17.71 1.51
C VAL A 212 1.41 -16.63 2.24
N ALA A 213 1.80 -15.38 2.04
CA ALA A 213 1.03 -14.19 2.41
C ALA A 213 0.77 -13.39 1.14
N ALA A 214 -0.49 -13.06 0.84
CA ALA A 214 -0.88 -12.34 -0.37
C ALA A 214 -2.18 -11.58 -0.17
N THR A 215 -2.53 -10.69 -1.11
CA THR A 215 -3.84 -10.03 -1.14
C THR A 215 -4.78 -10.82 -2.05
N ILE A 216 -6.02 -11.06 -1.61
CA ILE A 216 -7.07 -11.70 -2.41
C ILE A 216 -7.65 -10.67 -3.37
N VAL A 217 -7.40 -10.85 -4.67
CA VAL A 217 -7.93 -9.96 -5.72
C VAL A 217 -9.32 -10.41 -6.17
N GLU A 218 -9.50 -11.73 -6.30
CA GLU A 218 -10.75 -12.30 -6.80
C GLU A 218 -11.04 -13.63 -6.11
N ILE A 219 -12.34 -13.92 -5.95
CA ILE A 219 -12.86 -15.15 -5.35
C ILE A 219 -13.89 -15.71 -6.33
N GLU A 220 -13.61 -16.88 -6.88
CA GLU A 220 -14.49 -17.56 -7.82
C GLU A 220 -14.93 -18.92 -7.28
N GLU A 221 -16.23 -19.13 -7.13
CA GLU A 221 -16.81 -20.46 -6.89
C GLU A 221 -17.01 -21.17 -8.24
N LYS A 222 -16.46 -22.37 -8.37
CA LYS A 222 -16.60 -23.20 -9.59
C LYS A 222 -17.16 -24.55 -9.26
N LYS A 223 -18.03 -25.06 -10.14
CA LYS A 223 -18.62 -26.39 -10.02
C LYS A 223 -17.96 -27.35 -11.00
N PHE A 224 -17.79 -28.60 -10.57
CA PHE A 224 -17.33 -29.68 -11.43
C PHE A 224 -18.03 -31.01 -11.04
N THR A 225 -18.09 -31.95 -11.97
CA THR A 225 -18.60 -33.29 -11.67
C THR A 225 -17.45 -34.17 -11.22
N SER A 226 -17.53 -34.67 -9.99
CA SER A 226 -16.52 -35.56 -9.42
C SER A 226 -16.47 -36.88 -10.22
N LYS A 227 -15.30 -37.21 -10.72
CA LYS A 227 -15.07 -38.49 -11.43
C LYS A 227 -15.24 -39.72 -10.51
N LYS A 228 -15.14 -39.52 -9.19
CA LYS A 228 -15.25 -40.62 -8.20
C LYS A 228 -16.68 -40.89 -7.81
N THR A 229 -17.48 -39.83 -7.60
CA THR A 229 -18.85 -39.93 -7.05
C THR A 229 -19.92 -39.70 -8.11
N GLY A 230 -19.60 -39.09 -9.25
CA GLY A 230 -20.57 -38.62 -10.25
C GLY A 230 -21.39 -37.41 -9.81
N GLU A 231 -21.14 -36.88 -8.62
CA GLU A 231 -21.89 -35.75 -8.04
C GLU A 231 -21.28 -34.42 -8.42
N GLN A 232 -22.10 -33.35 -8.45
CA GLN A 232 -21.64 -31.99 -8.59
C GLN A 232 -21.04 -31.49 -7.29
N GLU A 233 -19.76 -31.11 -7.33
CA GLU A 233 -19.04 -30.54 -6.22
C GLU A 233 -18.63 -29.09 -6.53
N THR A 234 -18.46 -28.26 -5.50
CA THR A 234 -18.04 -26.88 -5.62
C THR A 234 -16.65 -26.71 -5.01
N PHE A 235 -15.74 -26.11 -5.75
CA PHE A 235 -14.43 -25.66 -5.26
C PHE A 235 -14.29 -24.14 -5.40
N CYS A 236 -13.34 -23.55 -4.71
CA CYS A 236 -13.07 -22.14 -4.78
C CYS A 236 -11.68 -21.89 -5.39
N LYS A 237 -11.61 -20.93 -6.28
CA LYS A 237 -10.36 -20.42 -6.84
C LYS A 237 -10.17 -18.98 -6.37
N LEU A 238 -9.04 -18.70 -5.71
CA LEU A 238 -8.64 -17.36 -5.34
C LEU A 238 -7.55 -16.88 -6.30
N THR A 239 -7.73 -15.69 -6.84
CA THR A 239 -6.64 -14.96 -7.47
C THR A 239 -5.93 -14.15 -6.41
N LEU A 240 -4.64 -14.40 -6.25
CA LEU A 240 -3.78 -13.79 -5.25
C LEU A 240 -2.82 -12.80 -5.90
N GLN A 241 -2.54 -11.71 -5.20
CA GLN A 241 -1.55 -10.71 -5.61
C GLN A 241 -0.53 -10.47 -4.49
N GLN A 242 0.74 -10.46 -4.87
CA GLN A 242 1.84 -10.08 -4.00
C GLN A 242 2.70 -9.05 -4.74
N ASN A 243 2.50 -7.79 -4.44
CA ASN A 243 3.05 -6.65 -5.18
C ASN A 243 2.67 -6.73 -6.69
N ASN A 244 3.62 -7.03 -7.56
CA ASN A 244 3.41 -7.16 -9.01
C ASN A 244 3.16 -8.61 -9.45
N ASP A 245 3.36 -9.57 -8.58
CA ASP A 245 3.21 -10.98 -8.89
C ASP A 245 1.77 -11.43 -8.65
N MET A 246 1.25 -12.25 -9.56
CA MET A 246 -0.07 -12.85 -9.48
C MET A 246 0.07 -14.35 -9.35
N GLY A 247 -0.83 -14.97 -8.60
CA GLY A 247 -0.88 -16.42 -8.45
C GLY A 247 -2.30 -16.91 -8.20
N GLU A 248 -2.50 -18.21 -8.28
CA GLU A 248 -3.79 -18.83 -8.05
C GLU A 248 -3.71 -19.81 -6.86
N LEU A 249 -4.70 -19.74 -5.96
CA LEU A 249 -4.90 -20.71 -4.90
C LEU A 249 -6.20 -21.45 -5.13
N VAL A 250 -6.12 -22.77 -5.32
CA VAL A 250 -7.28 -23.66 -5.46
C VAL A 250 -7.60 -24.27 -4.10
N ILE A 251 -8.87 -24.17 -3.71
CA ILE A 251 -9.41 -24.72 -2.46
C ILE A 251 -10.46 -25.77 -2.85
N TRP A 252 -10.10 -27.04 -2.72
CA TRP A 252 -10.95 -28.15 -3.12
C TRP A 252 -12.19 -28.30 -2.22
N PRO A 253 -13.22 -29.06 -2.61
CA PRO A 253 -14.53 -29.05 -1.93
C PRO A 253 -14.48 -29.33 -0.43
N GLU A 254 -13.64 -30.23 0.03
CA GLU A 254 -13.49 -30.57 1.44
C GLU A 254 -12.96 -29.38 2.24
N GLU A 255 -11.86 -28.79 1.79
CA GLU A 255 -11.23 -27.63 2.39
C GLU A 255 -12.11 -26.39 2.26
N TYR A 256 -12.79 -26.26 1.11
CA TYR A 256 -13.66 -25.10 0.86
C TYR A 256 -14.86 -25.05 1.80
N ARG A 257 -15.49 -26.19 2.12
CA ARG A 257 -16.58 -26.24 3.10
C ARG A 257 -16.17 -25.62 4.44
N ASN A 258 -14.93 -25.85 4.86
CA ASN A 258 -14.40 -25.33 6.13
C ASN A 258 -13.96 -23.85 6.02
N ALA A 259 -13.44 -23.43 4.87
CA ALA A 259 -12.94 -22.07 4.67
C ALA A 259 -14.00 -21.07 4.20
N ARG A 260 -15.16 -21.52 3.74
CA ARG A 260 -16.19 -20.69 3.09
C ARG A 260 -16.61 -19.49 3.93
N GLY A 261 -16.79 -19.69 5.24
CA GLY A 261 -17.18 -18.62 6.15
C GLY A 261 -16.10 -17.53 6.29
N LEU A 262 -14.81 -17.91 6.28
CA LEU A 262 -13.69 -16.99 6.35
C LEU A 262 -13.51 -16.19 5.05
N LEU A 263 -13.85 -16.80 3.91
CA LEU A 263 -13.71 -16.17 2.59
C LEU A 263 -14.83 -15.20 2.26
N GLN A 264 -15.94 -15.23 3.02
CA GLN A 264 -17.05 -14.31 2.81
C GLN A 264 -16.61 -12.87 3.10
N GLY A 265 -16.64 -12.00 2.06
CA GLY A 265 -16.19 -10.62 2.18
C GLY A 265 -14.66 -10.45 2.26
N ALA A 266 -13.88 -11.47 1.91
CA ALA A 266 -12.42 -11.45 1.98
C ALA A 266 -11.73 -10.83 0.74
N LYS A 267 -12.47 -10.41 -0.27
CA LYS A 267 -11.90 -9.69 -1.42
C LYS A 267 -11.19 -8.41 -0.95
N ASN A 268 -9.98 -8.18 -1.46
CA ASN A 268 -9.06 -7.11 -1.08
C ASN A 268 -8.49 -7.20 0.35
N LYS A 269 -8.68 -8.33 1.03
CA LYS A 269 -8.03 -8.63 2.31
C LYS A 269 -6.77 -9.44 2.12
N LEU A 270 -5.92 -9.42 3.13
CA LEU A 270 -4.74 -10.28 3.20
C LEU A 270 -5.12 -11.69 3.59
N ILE A 271 -4.56 -12.67 2.89
CA ILE A 271 -4.61 -14.07 3.24
C ILE A 271 -3.20 -14.55 3.60
N LEU A 272 -3.10 -15.28 4.71
CA LEU A 272 -1.93 -16.06 5.06
C LEU A 272 -2.36 -17.53 5.11
N CYS A 273 -1.67 -18.38 4.37
CA CYS A 273 -2.06 -19.78 4.31
C CYS A 273 -0.87 -20.71 4.09
N MET A 274 -1.07 -21.97 4.43
CA MET A 274 -0.20 -23.06 4.01
C MET A 274 -0.80 -23.75 2.78
N ALA A 275 -0.02 -23.79 1.71
CA ALA A 275 -0.43 -24.36 0.44
C ALA A 275 0.60 -25.39 -0.07
N LEU A 276 0.16 -26.24 -0.98
CA LEU A 276 0.99 -27.15 -1.73
C LEU A 276 1.17 -26.60 -3.15
N CYS A 277 2.40 -26.46 -3.60
CA CYS A 277 2.69 -26.13 -5.00
C CYS A 277 2.39 -27.37 -5.87
N ARG A 278 1.65 -27.18 -6.95
CA ARG A 278 1.34 -28.22 -7.93
C ARG A 278 1.49 -27.69 -9.33
N TYR A 279 2.32 -28.36 -10.12
CA TYR A 279 2.42 -28.08 -11.55
C TYR A 279 1.10 -28.36 -12.25
N SER A 280 0.70 -27.45 -13.11
CA SER A 280 -0.50 -27.57 -13.93
C SER A 280 -0.11 -27.49 -15.39
N GLU A 281 -0.25 -28.59 -16.11
CA GLU A 281 -0.01 -28.63 -17.56
C GLU A 281 -0.90 -27.65 -18.34
N TYR A 282 -2.09 -27.35 -17.81
CA TYR A 282 -3.05 -26.45 -18.44
C TYR A 282 -2.59 -24.99 -18.46
N ILE A 283 -1.91 -24.52 -17.38
CA ILE A 283 -1.43 -23.14 -17.25
C ILE A 283 0.08 -23.03 -17.48
N GLY A 284 0.79 -24.16 -17.59
CA GLY A 284 2.24 -24.19 -17.87
C GLY A 284 3.14 -23.78 -16.71
N HIS A 285 2.58 -23.64 -15.49
CA HIS A 285 3.35 -23.34 -14.28
C HIS A 285 2.65 -23.90 -13.03
N ASN A 286 3.29 -23.77 -11.86
CA ASN A 286 2.71 -24.17 -10.60
C ASN A 286 1.50 -23.31 -10.23
N ASN A 287 0.49 -23.94 -9.63
CA ASN A 287 -0.54 -23.27 -8.83
C ASN A 287 -0.42 -23.69 -7.37
N LEU A 288 -1.09 -22.96 -6.50
CA LEU A 288 -1.20 -23.29 -5.09
C LEU A 288 -2.48 -24.07 -4.84
N GLN A 289 -2.37 -25.12 -4.02
CA GLN A 289 -3.55 -25.87 -3.53
C GLN A 289 -3.58 -25.82 -2.03
N MET A 290 -4.75 -25.48 -1.46
CA MET A 290 -4.93 -25.49 -0.01
C MET A 290 -4.65 -26.88 0.55
N THR A 291 -3.93 -26.93 1.67
CA THR A 291 -3.67 -28.20 2.36
C THR A 291 -4.83 -28.59 3.26
N ARG A 292 -4.99 -29.90 3.52
CA ARG A 292 -6.09 -30.45 4.33
C ARG A 292 -6.23 -29.88 5.74
N ASN A 293 -5.18 -29.28 6.29
CA ASN A 293 -5.21 -28.72 7.64
C ASN A 293 -5.85 -27.32 7.72
N ASN A 294 -6.33 -26.76 6.60
CA ASN A 294 -7.00 -25.45 6.53
C ASN A 294 -6.30 -24.35 7.34
N LEU A 295 -4.96 -24.33 7.34
CA LEU A 295 -4.21 -23.27 7.97
C LEU A 295 -4.32 -22.01 7.11
N ILE A 296 -5.31 -21.19 7.45
CA ILE A 296 -5.65 -19.95 6.77
C ILE A 296 -5.97 -18.88 7.82
N GLU A 297 -5.44 -17.70 7.62
CA GLU A 297 -5.76 -16.48 8.38
C GLU A 297 -6.08 -15.39 7.37
N ILE A 298 -7.17 -14.64 7.60
CA ILE A 298 -7.57 -13.49 6.79
C ILE A 298 -7.57 -12.25 7.67
N ILE A 299 -6.86 -11.22 7.23
CA ILE A 299 -6.64 -9.97 7.95
C ILE A 299 -7.25 -8.81 7.18
#